data_647c592064ecd6f169d8e9d994ccaf0d
#
_entry.id   647c592064ecd6f169d8e9d994ccaf0d
#
_cell.length_a   1.000
_cell.length_b   1.000
_cell.length_c   1.000
_cell.angle_alpha   90.00
_cell.angle_beta   90.00
_cell.angle_gamma   90.00
#
_symmetry.space_group_name_H-M   'P 1'
#
loop_
_entity.id
_entity.type
_entity.pdbx_description
1 polymer ?
#
loop_
_entity_poly.entity_id
_entity_poly.type
_entity_poly.pdbx_seq_one_letter_code
_entity_poly.pdbx_strand_id
1 'polypeptide(L)'
;MKNELNGLIVPSITPFNADYSVNLDRIETLAAFFKDNGIKGAFICGTSGESLSLTTEERMAITTRWVEVAPEDFSVLVHVGHNSLVAAQALAAQAQKAGAWGIGAHSPTFFKPNNADALVDYCAQIAASAPKLPFYYYHIPGATGVSINIIDFLRAARGRLPNLCGIKFTSPNMMEYQLCREFDDGKYDVLFGIDS
;
A
#
# COMPACT_ATOMS: atom_id res chain seq x y z
N MET A 1 -0.04 -13.31 15.94
CA MET A 1 -1.32 -13.35 15.19
C MET A 1 -1.00 -12.88 13.78
N LYS A 2 -1.36 -13.64 12.73
CA LYS A 2 -1.26 -13.15 11.36
C LYS A 2 -2.24 -11.98 11.22
N ASN A 3 -1.75 -10.77 11.00
CA ASN A 3 -2.58 -9.63 10.60
C ASN A 3 -2.89 -9.79 9.10
N GLU A 4 -3.77 -10.71 8.75
CA GLU A 4 -4.20 -10.93 7.38
C GLU A 4 -5.41 -10.05 7.07
N LEU A 5 -5.39 -9.43 5.88
CA LEU A 5 -6.57 -8.78 5.34
C LEU A 5 -7.52 -9.85 4.79
N ASN A 6 -8.70 -9.93 5.33
CA ASN A 6 -9.72 -10.89 4.90
C ASN A 6 -10.83 -10.19 4.13
N GLY A 7 -11.22 -10.77 2.99
CA GLY A 7 -12.28 -10.24 2.14
C GLY A 7 -11.78 -9.28 1.05
N LEU A 8 -12.69 -8.51 0.50
CA LEU A 8 -12.38 -7.58 -0.59
C LEU A 8 -11.83 -6.26 -0.04
N ILE A 9 -10.67 -5.86 -0.58
CA ILE A 9 -10.03 -4.57 -0.30
C ILE A 9 -10.06 -3.75 -1.59
N VAL A 10 -10.78 -2.63 -1.58
CA VAL A 10 -10.94 -1.79 -2.77
C VAL A 10 -9.76 -0.83 -2.94
N PRO A 11 -9.14 -0.71 -4.13
CA PRO A 11 -8.25 0.40 -4.44
C PRO A 11 -9.08 1.67 -4.63
N SER A 12 -9.24 2.46 -3.57
CA SER A 12 -10.13 3.62 -3.58
C SER A 12 -9.61 4.74 -4.48
N ILE A 13 -10.55 5.39 -5.16
CA ILE A 13 -10.33 6.68 -5.83
C ILE A 13 -10.14 7.79 -4.79
N THR A 14 -9.54 8.89 -5.20
CA THR A 14 -9.53 10.17 -4.48
C THR A 14 -10.62 11.08 -5.05
N PRO A 15 -11.61 11.52 -4.26
CA PRO A 15 -12.62 12.45 -4.75
C PRO A 15 -12.03 13.86 -4.90
N PHE A 16 -12.38 14.53 -6.00
CA PHE A 16 -11.99 15.90 -6.29
C PHE A 16 -13.20 16.82 -6.47
N ASN A 17 -12.99 18.09 -6.20
CA ASN A 17 -13.89 19.17 -6.57
C ASN A 17 -13.68 19.56 -8.04
N ALA A 18 -14.55 20.44 -8.57
CA ALA A 18 -14.45 20.90 -9.95
C ALA A 18 -13.19 21.76 -10.24
N ASP A 19 -12.57 22.30 -9.20
CA ASP A 19 -11.31 23.05 -9.24
C ASP A 19 -10.05 22.19 -9.03
N TYR A 20 -10.22 20.84 -9.05
CA TYR A 20 -9.20 19.82 -8.79
C TYR A 20 -8.66 19.76 -7.36
N SER A 21 -9.19 20.52 -6.42
CA SER A 21 -8.85 20.31 -5.00
C SER A 21 -9.45 19.01 -4.47
N VAL A 22 -8.78 18.40 -3.49
CA VAL A 22 -9.28 17.16 -2.87
C VAL A 22 -10.56 17.42 -2.09
N ASN A 23 -11.60 16.62 -2.33
CA ASN A 23 -12.86 16.69 -1.63
C ASN A 23 -12.90 15.70 -0.45
N LEU A 24 -12.43 16.13 0.70
CA LEU A 24 -12.37 15.29 1.90
C LEU A 24 -13.74 14.87 2.42
N ASP A 25 -14.79 15.68 2.22
CA ASP A 25 -16.15 15.41 2.72
C ASP A 25 -16.76 14.18 2.03
N ARG A 26 -16.39 13.93 0.77
CA ARG A 26 -16.88 12.75 0.02
C ARG A 26 -16.28 11.43 0.46
N ILE A 27 -15.20 11.45 1.23
CA ILE A 27 -14.53 10.22 1.72
C ILE A 27 -15.49 9.43 2.64
N GLU A 28 -16.26 10.11 3.48
CA GLU A 28 -17.24 9.46 4.36
C GLU A 28 -18.32 8.72 3.56
N THR A 29 -18.82 9.36 2.48
CA THR A 29 -19.80 8.73 1.58
C THR A 29 -19.23 7.48 0.92
N LEU A 30 -17.93 7.52 0.49
CA LEU A 30 -17.25 6.35 -0.08
C LEU A 30 -17.08 5.23 0.94
N ALA A 31 -16.67 5.56 2.16
CA ALA A 31 -16.48 4.58 3.23
C ALA A 31 -17.78 3.85 3.56
N ALA A 32 -18.89 4.59 3.69
CA ALA A 32 -20.21 4.03 3.89
C ALA A 32 -20.63 3.12 2.72
N PHE A 33 -20.48 3.61 1.48
CA PHE A 33 -20.80 2.84 0.28
C PHE A 33 -20.02 1.51 0.22
N PHE A 34 -18.73 1.53 0.52
CA PHE A 34 -17.92 0.31 0.52
C PHE A 34 -18.37 -0.69 1.59
N LYS A 35 -18.66 -0.21 2.80
CA LYS A 35 -19.20 -1.06 3.88
C LYS A 35 -20.53 -1.71 3.48
N ASP A 36 -21.46 -0.94 2.95
CA ASP A 36 -22.79 -1.39 2.55
C ASP A 36 -22.72 -2.45 1.43
N ASN A 37 -21.65 -2.44 0.62
CA ASN A 37 -21.39 -3.42 -0.41
C ASN A 37 -20.45 -4.57 0.04
N GLY A 38 -20.23 -4.74 1.34
CA GLY A 38 -19.49 -5.88 1.91
C GLY A 38 -17.98 -5.79 1.77
N ILE A 39 -17.44 -4.63 1.35
CA ILE A 39 -15.99 -4.37 1.29
C ILE A 39 -15.43 -4.29 2.71
N LYS A 40 -14.26 -4.88 2.94
CA LYS A 40 -13.63 -5.00 4.26
C LYS A 40 -12.50 -3.99 4.51
N GLY A 41 -12.10 -3.28 3.50
CA GLY A 41 -11.08 -2.24 3.62
C GLY A 41 -10.81 -1.50 2.32
N ALA A 42 -10.00 -0.46 2.42
CA ALA A 42 -9.58 0.32 1.27
C ALA A 42 -8.05 0.48 1.23
N PHE A 43 -7.48 0.32 0.03
CA PHE A 43 -6.12 0.72 -0.28
C PHE A 43 -6.17 2.14 -0.87
N ILE A 44 -5.87 3.13 -0.04
CA ILE A 44 -5.99 4.55 -0.38
C ILE A 44 -4.68 5.16 -0.88
N CYS A 45 -4.76 6.25 -1.61
CA CYS A 45 -3.61 6.93 -2.21
C CYS A 45 -2.73 5.99 -3.06
N GLY A 46 -3.28 4.90 -3.61
CA GLY A 46 -2.62 4.04 -4.58
C GLY A 46 -2.73 4.61 -6.00
N THR A 47 -2.56 3.75 -7.02
CA THR A 47 -2.68 4.16 -8.43
C THR A 47 -4.08 4.68 -8.75
N SER A 48 -5.14 3.96 -8.35
CA SER A 48 -6.54 4.43 -8.51
C SER A 48 -6.85 5.70 -7.72
N GLY A 49 -6.12 5.93 -6.61
CA GLY A 49 -6.21 7.15 -5.80
C GLY A 49 -5.29 8.28 -6.26
N GLU A 50 -4.66 8.15 -7.43
CA GLU A 50 -3.85 9.18 -8.10
C GLU A 50 -2.67 9.72 -7.27
N SER A 51 -2.07 8.86 -6.44
CA SER A 51 -1.05 9.25 -5.43
C SER A 51 0.09 10.12 -5.96
N LEU A 52 0.56 9.86 -7.19
CA LEU A 52 1.67 10.62 -7.78
C LEU A 52 1.25 12.01 -8.29
N SER A 53 -0.04 12.28 -8.38
CA SER A 53 -0.62 13.58 -8.75
C SER A 53 -0.97 14.43 -7.51
N LEU A 54 -0.88 13.84 -6.31
CA LEU A 54 -1.19 14.50 -5.04
C LEU A 54 0.08 15.00 -4.35
N THR A 55 -0.03 16.12 -3.66
CA THR A 55 1.01 16.59 -2.73
C THR A 55 1.09 15.68 -1.50
N THR A 56 2.21 15.76 -0.79
CA THR A 56 2.38 15.02 0.48
C THR A 56 1.32 15.42 1.51
N GLU A 57 1.00 16.71 1.57
CA GLU A 57 0.00 17.29 2.48
C GLU A 57 -1.41 16.78 2.18
N GLU A 58 -1.79 16.72 0.90
CA GLU A 58 -3.08 16.16 0.47
C GLU A 58 -3.19 14.68 0.84
N ARG A 59 -2.14 13.89 0.61
CA ARG A 59 -2.10 12.46 0.98
C ARG A 59 -2.23 12.27 2.50
N MET A 60 -1.61 13.13 3.31
CA MET A 60 -1.76 13.13 4.76
C MET A 60 -3.19 13.48 5.20
N ALA A 61 -3.80 14.50 4.57
CA ALA A 61 -5.18 14.89 4.86
C ALA A 61 -6.17 13.78 4.49
N ILE A 62 -6.02 13.16 3.31
CA ILE A 62 -6.81 12.01 2.87
C ILE A 62 -6.69 10.85 3.88
N THR A 63 -5.45 10.53 4.30
CA THR A 63 -5.20 9.46 5.27
C THR A 63 -5.91 9.74 6.60
N THR A 64 -5.78 10.95 7.13
CA THR A 64 -6.44 11.35 8.37
C THR A 64 -7.96 11.20 8.23
N ARG A 65 -8.54 11.74 7.15
CA ARG A 65 -9.99 11.69 6.94
C ARG A 65 -10.52 10.27 6.77
N TRP A 66 -9.81 9.41 6.03
CA TRP A 66 -10.20 8.00 5.90
C TRP A 66 -10.23 7.28 7.25
N VAL A 67 -9.20 7.47 8.08
CA VAL A 67 -9.14 6.83 9.40
C VAL A 67 -10.23 7.35 10.34
N GLU A 68 -10.54 8.64 10.27
CA GLU A 68 -11.62 9.26 11.08
C GLU A 68 -13.00 8.72 10.75
N VAL A 69 -13.30 8.46 9.46
CA VAL A 69 -14.62 8.06 8.99
C VAL A 69 -14.77 6.59 8.67
N ALA A 70 -13.68 5.84 8.73
CA ALA A 70 -13.71 4.41 8.45
C ALA A 70 -14.67 3.72 9.42
N PRO A 71 -15.59 2.89 8.91
CA PRO A 71 -16.48 2.12 9.77
C PRO A 71 -15.69 1.18 10.69
N GLU A 72 -16.29 0.78 11.80
CA GLU A 72 -15.76 -0.28 12.64
C GLU A 72 -15.52 -1.55 11.81
N ASP A 73 -14.41 -2.24 12.05
CA ASP A 73 -13.95 -3.43 11.28
C ASP A 73 -13.60 -3.16 9.80
N PHE A 74 -13.34 -1.90 9.43
CA PHE A 74 -12.88 -1.54 8.10
C PHE A 74 -11.39 -1.20 8.07
N SER A 75 -10.61 -1.94 7.28
CA SER A 75 -9.15 -1.79 7.22
C SER A 75 -8.72 -0.68 6.27
N VAL A 76 -8.10 0.38 6.78
CA VAL A 76 -7.50 1.45 5.96
C VAL A 76 -6.02 1.13 5.73
N LEU A 77 -5.67 0.70 4.53
CA LEU A 77 -4.29 0.45 4.08
C LEU A 77 -3.81 1.64 3.24
N VAL A 78 -2.77 2.31 3.69
CA VAL A 78 -2.31 3.57 3.08
C VAL A 78 -1.11 3.34 2.17
N HIS A 79 -1.20 3.74 0.92
CA HIS A 79 -0.04 3.80 0.06
C HIS A 79 0.86 4.99 0.44
N VAL A 80 2.10 4.71 0.80
CA VAL A 80 3.08 5.70 1.26
C VAL A 80 4.30 5.83 0.34
N GLY A 81 4.35 5.02 -0.75
CA GLY A 81 5.47 5.08 -1.71
C GLY A 81 5.60 6.46 -2.36
N HIS A 82 6.84 6.90 -2.57
CA HIS A 82 7.18 8.20 -3.16
C HIS A 82 8.59 8.15 -3.76
N ASN A 83 8.90 8.98 -4.77
CA ASN A 83 10.28 9.06 -5.30
C ASN A 83 11.27 9.67 -4.29
N SER A 84 10.78 10.54 -3.40
CA SER A 84 11.54 11.02 -2.24
C SER A 84 11.36 10.05 -1.07
N LEU A 85 12.45 9.43 -0.62
CA LEU A 85 12.43 8.56 0.56
C LEU A 85 11.96 9.31 1.82
N VAL A 86 12.40 10.54 2.00
CA VAL A 86 12.00 11.36 3.17
C VAL A 86 10.49 11.63 3.17
N ALA A 87 9.89 11.90 2.01
CA ALA A 87 8.45 12.06 1.90
C ALA A 87 7.71 10.73 2.19
N ALA A 88 8.21 9.60 1.67
CA ALA A 88 7.64 8.29 1.96
C ALA A 88 7.69 7.94 3.47
N GLN A 89 8.80 8.26 4.14
CA GLN A 89 8.95 8.09 5.59
C GLN A 89 7.97 8.97 6.37
N ALA A 90 7.81 10.24 5.97
CA ALA A 90 6.87 11.16 6.60
C ALA A 90 5.41 10.67 6.46
N LEU A 91 5.03 10.19 5.26
CA LEU A 91 3.72 9.58 5.02
C LEU A 91 3.49 8.33 5.87
N ALA A 92 4.49 7.46 5.99
CA ALA A 92 4.41 6.25 6.83
C ALA A 92 4.23 6.59 8.32
N ALA A 93 5.04 7.51 8.83
CA ALA A 93 4.94 7.97 10.22
C ALA A 93 3.57 8.60 10.52
N GLN A 94 3.06 9.43 9.58
CA GLN A 94 1.75 10.06 9.72
C GLN A 94 0.61 9.03 9.65
N ALA A 95 0.68 8.04 8.76
CA ALA A 95 -0.31 6.95 8.68
C ALA A 95 -0.39 6.17 10.00
N GLN A 96 0.76 5.87 10.62
CA GLN A 96 0.78 5.23 11.94
C GLN A 96 0.19 6.13 13.02
N LYS A 97 0.54 7.42 13.03
CA LYS A 97 0.00 8.39 13.99
C LYS A 97 -1.52 8.56 13.85
N ALA A 98 -2.03 8.54 12.64
CA ALA A 98 -3.46 8.63 12.35
C ALA A 98 -4.24 7.38 12.80
N GLY A 99 -3.59 6.23 12.95
CA GLY A 99 -4.24 4.98 13.32
C GLY A 99 -4.65 4.12 12.12
N ALA A 100 -3.96 4.26 10.99
CA ALA A 100 -4.18 3.38 9.84
C ALA A 100 -3.97 1.91 10.21
N TRP A 101 -4.64 0.99 9.53
CA TRP A 101 -4.48 -0.44 9.74
C TRP A 101 -3.11 -0.93 9.26
N GLY A 102 -2.61 -0.41 8.16
CA GLY A 102 -1.33 -0.79 7.58
C GLY A 102 -0.86 0.18 6.51
N ILE A 103 0.34 -0.04 5.99
CA ILE A 103 0.94 0.76 4.93
C ILE A 103 1.43 -0.11 3.78
N GLY A 104 1.45 0.48 2.57
CA GLY A 104 2.04 -0.16 1.40
C GLY A 104 2.90 0.82 0.62
N ALA A 105 3.96 0.33 -0.02
CA ALA A 105 4.80 1.15 -0.89
C ALA A 105 5.22 0.40 -2.15
N HIS A 106 5.12 1.05 -3.31
CA HIS A 106 5.77 0.61 -4.53
C HIS A 106 7.23 1.08 -4.56
N SER A 107 8.02 0.55 -5.48
CA SER A 107 9.39 1.03 -5.75
C SER A 107 9.41 2.48 -6.24
N PRO A 108 10.51 3.22 -6.07
CA PRO A 108 10.70 4.49 -6.77
C PRO A 108 10.58 4.29 -8.30
N THR A 109 10.01 5.28 -8.99
CA THR A 109 9.71 5.18 -10.42
C THR A 109 10.72 5.89 -11.31
N PHE A 110 11.50 6.82 -10.76
CA PHE A 110 12.50 7.58 -11.50
C PHE A 110 13.91 7.00 -11.31
N PHE A 111 14.48 7.03 -10.11
CA PHE A 111 15.72 6.32 -9.78
C PHE A 111 15.40 4.91 -9.30
N LYS A 112 15.28 4.00 -10.25
CA LYS A 112 14.81 2.64 -10.02
C LYS A 112 15.86 1.78 -9.35
N PRO A 113 15.51 0.96 -8.34
CA PRO A 113 16.40 -0.07 -7.83
C PRO A 113 16.68 -1.10 -8.93
N ASN A 114 17.92 -1.56 -9.02
CA ASN A 114 18.37 -2.52 -10.04
C ASN A 114 18.48 -3.97 -9.52
N ASN A 115 18.26 -4.17 -8.22
CA ASN A 115 18.28 -5.48 -7.58
C ASN A 115 17.38 -5.53 -6.33
N ALA A 116 17.17 -6.74 -5.81
CA ALA A 116 16.30 -6.97 -4.66
C ALA A 116 16.82 -6.29 -3.38
N ASP A 117 18.13 -6.25 -3.17
CA ASP A 117 18.74 -5.64 -1.99
C ASP A 117 18.47 -4.14 -1.93
N ALA A 118 18.69 -3.42 -3.03
CA ALA A 118 18.39 -1.99 -3.12
C ALA A 118 16.88 -1.68 -2.92
N LEU A 119 16.00 -2.55 -3.44
CA LEU A 119 14.57 -2.43 -3.22
C LEU A 119 14.20 -2.66 -1.75
N VAL A 120 14.79 -3.65 -1.11
CA VAL A 120 14.59 -3.95 0.32
C VAL A 120 15.11 -2.80 1.18
N ASP A 121 16.27 -2.22 0.86
CA ASP A 121 16.82 -1.06 1.59
C ASP A 121 15.86 0.15 1.57
N TYR A 122 15.26 0.40 0.41
CA TYR A 122 14.24 1.45 0.28
C TYR A 122 13.00 1.13 1.13
N CYS A 123 12.44 -0.08 1.00
CA CYS A 123 11.27 -0.50 1.74
C CYS A 123 11.50 -0.53 3.26
N ALA A 124 12.67 -0.99 3.70
CA ALA A 124 13.02 -1.09 5.12
C ALA A 124 13.04 0.29 5.81
N GLN A 125 13.57 1.32 5.14
CA GLN A 125 13.62 2.67 5.68
C GLN A 125 12.21 3.27 5.81
N ILE A 126 11.30 2.97 4.89
CA ILE A 126 9.88 3.39 4.99
C ILE A 126 9.20 2.63 6.13
N ALA A 127 9.34 1.32 6.15
CA ALA A 127 8.71 0.45 7.16
C ALA A 127 9.18 0.78 8.59
N ALA A 128 10.45 1.15 8.75
CA ALA A 128 11.01 1.60 10.04
C ALA A 128 10.37 2.90 10.57
N SER A 129 9.77 3.72 9.70
CA SER A 129 9.05 4.94 10.10
C SER A 129 7.63 4.66 10.62
N ALA A 130 7.13 3.43 10.43
CA ALA A 130 5.85 2.96 10.94
C ALA A 130 5.97 1.52 11.49
N PRO A 131 6.81 1.27 12.51
CA PRO A 131 7.19 -0.08 12.93
C PRO A 131 6.04 -0.89 13.54
N LYS A 132 4.94 -0.24 13.94
CA LYS A 132 3.76 -0.90 14.52
C LYS A 132 2.74 -1.33 13.46
N LEU A 133 2.86 -0.83 12.23
CA LEU A 133 1.92 -1.16 11.16
C LEU A 133 2.43 -2.32 10.30
N PRO A 134 1.54 -3.23 9.83
CA PRO A 134 1.85 -4.15 8.75
C PRO A 134 2.33 -3.38 7.52
N PHE A 135 3.41 -3.85 6.91
CA PHE A 135 3.94 -3.31 5.66
C PHE A 135 3.66 -4.26 4.51
N TYR A 136 3.15 -3.73 3.39
CA TYR A 136 2.95 -4.45 2.13
C TYR A 136 3.84 -3.87 1.03
N TYR A 137 4.63 -4.70 0.37
CA TYR A 137 5.26 -4.24 -0.86
C TYR A 137 4.22 -4.22 -1.99
N TYR A 138 4.08 -3.07 -2.65
CA TYR A 138 3.18 -2.92 -3.80
C TYR A 138 3.93 -3.25 -5.09
N HIS A 139 3.82 -4.51 -5.52
CA HIS A 139 4.38 -4.99 -6.76
C HIS A 139 3.48 -4.62 -7.95
N ILE A 140 3.91 -3.63 -8.73
CA ILE A 140 3.20 -3.12 -9.92
C ILE A 140 4.20 -2.77 -11.03
N PRO A 141 4.85 -3.79 -11.64
CA PRO A 141 5.93 -3.58 -12.63
C PRO A 141 5.47 -2.80 -13.86
N GLY A 142 4.22 -2.97 -14.29
CA GLY A 142 3.68 -2.25 -15.43
C GLY A 142 3.63 -0.72 -15.27
N ALA A 143 3.46 -0.23 -14.05
CA ALA A 143 3.43 1.20 -13.76
C ALA A 143 4.79 1.74 -13.30
N THR A 144 5.55 0.97 -12.51
CA THR A 144 6.84 1.41 -11.98
C THR A 144 7.99 1.21 -12.95
N GLY A 145 7.86 0.27 -13.88
CA GLY A 145 8.95 -0.20 -14.75
C GLY A 145 10.08 -0.88 -13.95
N VAL A 146 9.78 -1.42 -12.76
CA VAL A 146 10.70 -2.21 -11.93
C VAL A 146 10.23 -3.64 -11.91
N SER A 147 11.00 -4.52 -12.56
CA SER A 147 10.69 -5.95 -12.76
C SER A 147 11.61 -6.85 -11.94
N ILE A 148 11.90 -6.47 -10.71
CA ILE A 148 12.66 -7.32 -9.78
C ILE A 148 11.77 -8.52 -9.43
N ASN A 149 12.34 -9.74 -9.54
CA ASN A 149 11.63 -10.95 -9.17
C ASN A 149 11.19 -10.88 -7.70
N ILE A 150 9.91 -11.14 -7.46
CA ILE A 150 9.34 -10.92 -6.13
C ILE A 150 9.84 -11.95 -5.11
N ILE A 151 10.22 -13.16 -5.55
CA ILE A 151 10.80 -14.16 -4.67
C ILE A 151 12.20 -13.76 -4.20
N ASP A 152 12.98 -13.09 -5.06
CA ASP A 152 14.28 -12.55 -4.66
C ASP A 152 14.11 -11.39 -3.67
N PHE A 153 13.08 -10.53 -3.87
CA PHE A 153 12.69 -9.51 -2.89
C PHE A 153 12.33 -10.16 -1.53
N LEU A 154 11.47 -11.18 -1.51
CA LEU A 154 11.06 -11.85 -0.28
C LEU A 154 12.24 -12.51 0.45
N ARG A 155 13.18 -13.13 -0.31
CA ARG A 155 14.42 -13.68 0.26
C ARG A 155 15.31 -12.61 0.88
N ALA A 156 15.53 -11.51 0.16
CA ALA A 156 16.35 -10.40 0.63
C ALA A 156 15.72 -9.65 1.82
N ALA A 157 14.38 -9.65 1.92
CA ALA A 157 13.65 -8.99 3.00
C ALA A 157 13.73 -9.74 4.34
N ARG A 158 14.09 -11.04 4.34
CA ARG A 158 14.22 -11.84 5.58
C ARG A 158 15.17 -11.17 6.56
N GLY A 159 14.69 -10.90 7.77
CA GLY A 159 15.48 -10.26 8.83
C GLY A 159 15.73 -8.75 8.66
N ARG A 160 15.37 -8.16 7.51
CA ARG A 160 15.58 -6.73 7.21
C ARG A 160 14.28 -5.91 7.23
N LEU A 161 13.14 -6.56 6.96
CA LEU A 161 11.80 -5.96 7.05
C LEU A 161 10.95 -6.73 8.07
N PRO A 162 11.09 -6.46 9.37
CA PRO A 162 10.42 -7.26 10.41
C PRO A 162 8.90 -7.15 10.39
N ASN A 163 8.34 -6.05 9.89
CA ASN A 163 6.90 -5.82 9.76
C ASN A 163 6.36 -6.09 8.34
N LEU A 164 7.15 -6.71 7.44
CA LEU A 164 6.64 -7.17 6.14
C LEU A 164 5.57 -8.23 6.37
N CYS A 165 4.33 -7.88 6.06
CA CYS A 165 3.16 -8.74 6.19
C CYS A 165 2.80 -9.41 4.87
N GLY A 166 2.98 -8.72 3.75
CA GLY A 166 2.58 -9.28 2.46
C GLY A 166 2.97 -8.45 1.24
N ILE A 167 2.36 -8.86 0.14
CA ILE A 167 2.54 -8.25 -1.19
C ILE A 167 1.17 -7.85 -1.75
N LYS A 168 1.02 -6.61 -2.19
CA LYS A 168 -0.04 -6.27 -3.14
C LYS A 168 0.48 -6.56 -4.54
N PHE A 169 0.01 -7.67 -5.11
CA PHE A 169 0.52 -8.22 -6.37
C PHE A 169 -0.33 -7.75 -7.56
N THR A 170 0.22 -6.88 -8.39
CA THR A 170 -0.45 -6.31 -9.57
C THR A 170 0.40 -6.60 -10.80
N SER A 171 0.45 -7.87 -11.18
CA SER A 171 1.16 -8.40 -12.35
C SER A 171 0.37 -9.58 -12.94
N PRO A 172 0.32 -9.75 -14.28
CA PRO A 172 -0.35 -10.88 -14.92
C PRO A 172 0.41 -12.21 -14.76
N ASN A 173 1.59 -12.21 -14.15
CA ASN A 173 2.42 -13.41 -13.99
C ASN A 173 1.86 -14.30 -12.86
N MET A 174 0.91 -15.18 -13.22
CA MET A 174 0.24 -16.08 -12.28
C MET A 174 1.18 -17.12 -11.66
N MET A 175 2.28 -17.51 -12.36
CA MET A 175 3.27 -18.40 -11.79
C MET A 175 4.03 -17.70 -10.63
N GLU A 176 4.43 -16.45 -10.82
CA GLU A 176 5.09 -15.66 -9.78
C GLU A 176 4.14 -15.41 -8.59
N TYR A 177 2.85 -15.15 -8.87
CA TYR A 177 1.81 -15.06 -7.84
C TYR A 177 1.73 -16.33 -6.98
N GLN A 178 1.68 -17.51 -7.63
CA GLN A 178 1.62 -18.80 -6.95
C GLN A 178 2.85 -19.02 -6.08
N LEU A 179 4.05 -18.75 -6.61
CA LEU A 179 5.30 -18.86 -5.85
C LEU A 179 5.33 -17.93 -4.63
N CYS A 180 4.78 -16.71 -4.74
CA CYS A 180 4.66 -15.80 -3.60
C CYS A 180 3.76 -16.38 -2.50
N ARG A 181 2.63 -16.98 -2.87
CA ARG A 181 1.69 -17.57 -1.92
C ARG A 181 2.27 -18.77 -1.16
N GLU A 182 3.14 -19.53 -1.81
CA GLU A 182 3.78 -20.72 -1.23
C GLU A 182 5.10 -20.40 -0.50
N PHE A 183 5.64 -19.19 -0.67
CA PHE A 183 6.91 -18.81 -0.09
C PHE A 183 6.86 -18.83 1.45
N ASP A 184 7.88 -19.45 2.09
CA ASP A 184 7.94 -19.62 3.55
C ASP A 184 6.66 -20.26 4.14
N ASP A 185 6.17 -21.34 3.50
CA ASP A 185 4.95 -22.08 3.91
C ASP A 185 3.71 -21.17 3.99
N GLY A 186 3.59 -20.22 3.07
CA GLY A 186 2.46 -19.29 3.01
C GLY A 186 2.48 -18.23 4.11
N LYS A 187 3.64 -17.87 4.57
CA LYS A 187 3.84 -16.87 5.63
C LYS A 187 3.28 -15.49 5.29
N TYR A 188 3.37 -15.10 4.01
CA TYR A 188 3.03 -13.75 3.55
C TYR A 188 1.63 -13.69 2.96
N ASP A 189 0.89 -12.65 3.30
CA ASP A 189 -0.38 -12.34 2.67
C ASP A 189 -0.15 -11.81 1.24
N VAL A 190 -0.88 -12.32 0.25
CA VAL A 190 -0.71 -11.93 -1.16
C VAL A 190 -2.04 -11.46 -1.73
N LEU A 191 -2.20 -10.14 -1.77
CA LEU A 191 -3.39 -9.47 -2.30
C LEU A 191 -3.28 -9.38 -3.84
N PHE A 192 -4.12 -10.10 -4.56
CA PHE A 192 -4.17 -10.01 -6.01
C PHE A 192 -4.93 -8.76 -6.45
N GLY A 193 -4.35 -7.96 -7.34
CA GLY A 193 -4.88 -6.64 -7.71
C GLY A 193 -4.86 -6.36 -9.21
N ILE A 194 -5.09 -7.39 -10.06
CA ILE A 194 -5.35 -7.19 -11.48
C ILE A 194 -6.82 -7.50 -11.75
N ASP A 195 -7.49 -6.55 -12.38
CA ASP A 195 -8.76 -6.73 -13.03
C ASP A 195 -8.48 -7.16 -14.49
N SER A 196 -8.98 -8.31 -14.91
CA SER A 196 -8.77 -8.87 -16.25
C SER A 196 -9.57 -8.14 -17.31
#